data_56c57e5f18b013be188fc959cf93298c
#
_entry.id   56c57e5f18b013be188fc959cf93298c
#
_cell.length_a   1.000
_cell.length_b   1.000
_cell.length_c   1.000
_cell.angle_alpha   90.00
_cell.angle_beta   90.00
_cell.angle_gamma   90.00
#
_symmetry.space_group_name_H-M   'P 1'
#
loop_
_entity.id
_entity.type
_entity.pdbx_description
1 polymer ?
#
loop_
_entity_poly.entity_id
_entity_poly.type
_entity_poly.pdbx_seq_one_letter_code
_entity_poly.pdbx_strand_id
1 'polypeptide(L)'
;ILVNTAYQQGERHTVLIAGIPNVHSHAHQRAMSGLGERAGQAASDGTKDSFWTWRKIMYHYLDRMEPEHLFHISSQLYLEMLKSGYTCVGEFQYLHHNRNGGAYQNPAEMTLQCLHAAEAVGLGFTALPVLYRFGGFGSADSIEGQKRFINDVDGFCHIVEALQTESKANPNTCVGIAPHSLRAIDQPLLESVIDSIGKESLAA
;
A
#
# COMPACT_ATOMS: atom_id res chain seq x y z
N ILE A 1 1.29 -21.50 -7.04
CA ILE A 1 1.99 -20.87 -8.18
C ILE A 1 0.93 -20.70 -9.26
N LEU A 2 0.36 -19.52 -9.34
CA LEU A 2 -0.52 -19.16 -10.44
C LEU A 2 0.37 -18.91 -11.66
N VAL A 3 0.50 -19.89 -12.53
CA VAL A 3 1.06 -19.69 -13.86
C VAL A 3 -0.03 -19.01 -14.68
N ASN A 4 0.06 -17.71 -14.86
CA ASN A 4 -0.83 -16.99 -15.78
C ASN A 4 -0.44 -17.42 -17.20
N THR A 5 -1.10 -18.45 -17.70
CA THR A 5 -0.92 -18.99 -19.03
C THR A 5 -1.77 -18.22 -20.04
N ALA A 6 -1.50 -16.95 -20.23
CA ALA A 6 -1.91 -16.27 -21.46
C ALA A 6 -0.97 -16.68 -22.62
N TYR A 7 -0.82 -18.00 -22.81
CA TYR A 7 -0.12 -18.56 -23.94
C TYR A 7 -1.08 -18.65 -25.11
N GLN A 8 -0.89 -17.81 -26.12
CA GLN A 8 -1.63 -17.95 -27.37
C GLN A 8 -0.98 -19.08 -28.20
N GLN A 9 -1.80 -20.05 -28.59
CA GLN A 9 -1.36 -21.20 -29.39
C GLN A 9 -0.76 -20.71 -30.72
N GLY A 10 0.54 -20.90 -30.91
CA GLY A 10 1.27 -20.49 -32.11
C GLY A 10 2.46 -19.56 -31.88
N GLU A 11 2.61 -18.99 -30.70
CA GLU A 11 3.81 -18.20 -30.36
C GLU A 11 5.01 -19.10 -30.07
N ARG A 12 6.16 -18.77 -30.66
CA ARG A 12 7.44 -19.47 -30.40
C ARG A 12 8.33 -18.59 -29.53
N HIS A 13 8.66 -19.06 -28.35
CA HIS A 13 9.58 -18.41 -27.42
C HIS A 13 10.86 -19.24 -27.26
N THR A 14 12.00 -18.57 -27.23
CA THR A 14 13.30 -19.25 -26.98
C THR A 14 13.47 -19.61 -25.51
N VAL A 15 12.94 -18.75 -24.63
CA VAL A 15 12.99 -18.93 -23.17
C VAL A 15 11.66 -18.44 -22.58
N LEU A 16 11.09 -19.23 -21.69
CA LEU A 16 9.90 -18.85 -20.90
C LEU A 16 10.31 -18.81 -19.43
N ILE A 17 10.04 -17.71 -18.75
CA ILE A 17 10.23 -17.55 -17.31
C ILE A 17 8.91 -17.24 -16.64
N ALA A 18 8.76 -17.59 -15.36
CA ALA A 18 7.62 -17.15 -14.56
C ALA A 18 7.62 -15.62 -14.42
N GLY A 19 6.43 -15.03 -14.35
CA GLY A 19 6.29 -13.59 -14.06
C GLY A 19 6.92 -13.24 -12.72
N ILE A 20 7.50 -12.05 -12.62
CA ILE A 20 8.20 -11.59 -11.41
C ILE A 20 7.19 -10.96 -10.46
N PRO A 21 7.05 -11.42 -9.19
CA PRO A 21 6.25 -10.72 -8.19
C PRO A 21 7.03 -9.53 -7.61
N ASN A 22 6.40 -8.37 -7.50
CA ASN A 22 6.86 -7.29 -6.65
C ASN A 22 6.21 -7.44 -5.28
N VAL A 23 6.97 -7.85 -4.28
CA VAL A 23 6.44 -8.18 -2.94
C VAL A 23 6.47 -6.98 -1.96
N HIS A 24 6.86 -5.79 -2.42
CA HIS A 24 6.91 -4.59 -1.59
C HIS A 24 6.75 -3.33 -2.43
N SER A 25 5.62 -2.66 -2.28
CA SER A 25 5.29 -1.42 -2.99
C SER A 25 4.59 -0.43 -2.06
N HIS A 26 4.83 0.84 -2.32
CA HIS A 26 4.14 1.99 -1.75
C HIS A 26 3.74 2.92 -2.90
N ALA A 27 2.68 2.60 -3.62
CA ALA A 27 2.33 3.23 -4.89
C ALA A 27 2.26 4.77 -4.81
N HIS A 28 1.73 5.31 -3.71
CA HIS A 28 1.64 6.75 -3.50
C HIS A 28 3.00 7.46 -3.54
N GLN A 29 4.10 6.77 -3.21
CA GLN A 29 5.45 7.36 -3.22
C GLN A 29 5.96 7.63 -4.65
N ARG A 30 5.38 7.00 -5.67
CA ARG A 30 5.73 7.26 -7.07
C ARG A 30 5.53 8.73 -7.46
N ALA A 31 4.57 9.42 -6.83
CA ALA A 31 4.33 10.85 -7.03
C ALA A 31 5.53 11.74 -6.63
N MET A 32 6.42 11.24 -5.78
CA MET A 32 7.58 11.99 -5.29
C MET A 32 8.87 11.67 -6.06
N SER A 33 8.82 10.78 -7.03
CA SER A 33 10.01 10.35 -7.78
C SER A 33 10.75 11.53 -8.41
N GLY A 34 12.04 11.62 -8.10
CA GLY A 34 12.90 12.73 -8.55
C GLY A 34 12.73 14.06 -7.80
N LEU A 35 11.83 14.13 -6.81
CA LEU A 35 11.59 15.33 -6.01
C LEU A 35 12.19 15.24 -4.60
N GLY A 36 12.24 14.04 -4.03
CA GLY A 36 12.76 13.77 -2.68
C GLY A 36 14.20 13.25 -2.64
N GLU A 37 14.81 12.96 -3.78
CA GLU A 37 16.09 12.24 -3.87
C GLU A 37 17.20 13.08 -4.51
N ARG A 38 17.08 14.41 -4.49
CA ARG A 38 18.09 15.30 -5.05
C ARG A 38 19.19 15.58 -4.05
N ALA A 39 20.34 14.98 -4.24
CA ALA A 39 21.55 15.36 -3.51
C ALA A 39 21.81 16.86 -3.65
N GLY A 40 21.88 17.59 -2.55
CA GLY A 40 22.29 18.99 -2.52
C GLY A 40 21.18 20.05 -2.58
N GLN A 41 19.91 19.68 -2.63
CA GLN A 41 18.80 20.63 -2.44
C GLN A 41 18.18 20.57 -1.04
N ALA A 42 18.81 19.87 -0.11
CA ALA A 42 18.45 19.95 1.29
C ALA A 42 18.74 21.37 1.78
N ALA A 43 17.69 22.03 2.18
CA ALA A 43 17.63 23.27 2.94
C ALA A 43 18.78 24.29 2.74
N SER A 44 18.44 25.55 2.66
CA SER A 44 19.35 26.70 2.72
C SER A 44 20.28 26.74 3.95
N ASP A 45 20.19 25.75 4.84
CA ASP A 45 20.99 25.60 6.06
C ASP A 45 22.14 24.58 5.97
N GLY A 46 22.38 24.01 4.78
CA GLY A 46 23.48 23.06 4.57
C GLY A 46 23.28 21.66 5.18
N THR A 47 22.08 21.32 5.67
CA THR A 47 21.79 19.98 6.18
C THR A 47 21.78 18.96 5.04
N LYS A 48 22.51 17.85 5.24
CA LYS A 48 22.55 16.74 4.29
C LYS A 48 21.17 16.09 4.17
N ASP A 49 20.86 15.65 2.96
CA ASP A 49 19.66 14.84 2.69
C ASP A 49 19.61 13.63 3.64
N SER A 50 18.47 13.43 4.28
CA SER A 50 18.30 12.41 5.30
C SER A 50 16.90 11.80 5.18
N PHE A 51 16.70 10.62 5.82
CA PHE A 51 15.38 10.04 6.00
C PHE A 51 14.34 11.05 6.53
N TRP A 52 14.76 11.98 7.38
CA TRP A 52 13.85 12.98 7.97
C TRP A 52 13.42 14.07 6.99
N THR A 53 14.30 14.48 6.08
CA THR A 53 13.94 15.44 5.00
C THR A 53 13.01 14.78 4.01
N TRP A 54 13.30 13.55 3.59
CA TRP A 54 12.43 12.74 2.73
C TRP A 54 11.04 12.54 3.37
N ARG A 55 10.97 12.23 4.66
CA ARG A 55 9.70 12.03 5.37
C ARG A 55 8.83 13.28 5.40
N LYS A 56 9.43 14.47 5.54
CA LYS A 56 8.70 15.75 5.49
C LYS A 56 8.06 15.97 4.12
N ILE A 57 8.80 15.69 3.06
CA ILE A 57 8.31 15.79 1.67
C ILE A 57 7.16 14.81 1.50
N MET A 58 7.30 13.57 1.92
CA MET A 58 6.26 12.55 1.86
C MET A 58 4.98 13.03 2.54
N TYR A 59 5.03 13.53 3.77
CA TYR A 59 3.85 14.02 4.47
C TYR A 59 3.17 15.18 3.75
N HIS A 60 3.95 16.09 3.15
CA HIS A 60 3.40 17.18 2.36
C HIS A 60 2.61 16.69 1.13
N TYR A 61 3.09 15.64 0.46
CA TYR A 61 2.36 15.02 -0.65
C TYR A 61 1.12 14.27 -0.16
N LEU A 62 1.27 13.47 0.89
CA LEU A 62 0.18 12.69 1.45
C LEU A 62 -0.95 13.58 1.96
N ASP A 63 -0.67 14.75 2.52
CA ASP A 63 -1.67 15.71 2.98
C ASP A 63 -2.60 16.20 1.85
N ARG A 64 -2.16 16.12 0.60
CA ARG A 64 -2.92 16.54 -0.59
C ARG A 64 -3.49 15.41 -1.42
N MET A 65 -3.16 14.17 -1.07
CA MET A 65 -3.56 13.01 -1.86
C MET A 65 -5.02 12.67 -1.62
N GLU A 66 -5.81 12.68 -2.68
CA GLU A 66 -7.20 12.23 -2.71
C GLU A 66 -7.29 10.85 -3.40
N PRO A 67 -8.39 10.12 -3.26
CA PRO A 67 -8.57 8.80 -3.88
C PRO A 67 -8.25 8.78 -5.38
N GLU A 68 -8.79 9.74 -6.15
CA GLU A 68 -8.56 9.85 -7.58
C GLU A 68 -7.06 10.04 -7.93
N HIS A 69 -6.35 10.85 -7.14
CA HIS A 69 -4.91 11.01 -7.32
C HIS A 69 -4.18 9.69 -7.13
N LEU A 70 -4.55 8.92 -6.10
CA LEU A 70 -3.93 7.64 -5.82
C LEU A 70 -4.21 6.63 -6.94
N PHE A 71 -5.41 6.58 -7.49
CA PHE A 71 -5.74 5.74 -8.64
C PHE A 71 -4.80 6.02 -9.82
N HIS A 72 -4.63 7.28 -10.22
CA HIS A 72 -3.80 7.64 -11.36
C HIS A 72 -2.31 7.38 -11.12
N ILE A 73 -1.81 7.67 -9.92
CA ILE A 73 -0.42 7.41 -9.53
C ILE A 73 -0.14 5.90 -9.54
N SER A 74 -1.03 5.11 -8.97
CA SER A 74 -0.92 3.65 -8.92
C SER A 74 -1.01 3.04 -10.31
N SER A 75 -1.93 3.52 -11.17
CA SER A 75 -2.06 3.05 -12.54
C SER A 75 -0.76 3.27 -13.33
N GLN A 76 -0.15 4.44 -13.18
CA GLN A 76 1.13 4.74 -13.83
C GLN A 76 2.25 3.80 -13.33
N LEU A 77 2.38 3.64 -12.01
CA LEU A 77 3.38 2.76 -11.42
C LEU A 77 3.20 1.31 -11.85
N TYR A 78 1.98 0.81 -11.80
CA TYR A 78 1.68 -0.59 -12.14
C TYR A 78 1.90 -0.87 -13.63
N LEU A 79 1.63 0.09 -14.50
CA LEU A 79 2.01 0.01 -15.91
C LEU A 79 3.54 -0.04 -16.10
N GLU A 80 4.29 0.76 -15.33
CA GLU A 80 5.77 0.71 -15.34
C GLU A 80 6.28 -0.66 -14.84
N MET A 81 5.64 -1.25 -13.82
CA MET A 81 5.95 -2.59 -13.33
C MET A 81 5.72 -3.64 -14.42
N LEU A 82 4.57 -3.64 -15.10
CA LEU A 82 4.29 -4.56 -16.21
C LEU A 82 5.31 -4.44 -17.33
N LYS A 83 5.68 -3.22 -17.73
CA LYS A 83 6.74 -2.99 -18.73
C LYS A 83 8.10 -3.51 -18.30
N SER A 84 8.34 -3.63 -17.01
CA SER A 84 9.57 -4.15 -16.41
C SER A 84 9.52 -5.67 -16.14
N GLY A 85 8.42 -6.35 -16.50
CA GLY A 85 8.26 -7.80 -16.36
C GLY A 85 7.64 -8.26 -15.04
N TYR A 86 7.18 -7.34 -14.20
CA TYR A 86 6.40 -7.71 -13.01
C TYR A 86 4.98 -8.10 -13.43
N THR A 87 4.42 -9.12 -12.79
CA THR A 87 3.07 -9.63 -13.08
C THR A 87 2.11 -9.53 -11.91
N CYS A 88 2.61 -9.27 -10.72
CA CYS A 88 1.80 -8.99 -9.55
C CYS A 88 2.54 -8.08 -8.57
N VAL A 89 1.78 -7.45 -7.66
CA VAL A 89 2.30 -6.55 -6.65
C VAL A 89 1.66 -6.81 -5.29
N GLY A 90 2.49 -6.81 -4.23
CA GLY A 90 2.08 -6.67 -2.84
C GLY A 90 2.16 -5.20 -2.44
N GLU A 91 1.01 -4.57 -2.31
CA GLU A 91 0.89 -3.13 -2.04
C GLU A 91 0.74 -2.88 -0.54
N PHE A 92 1.78 -2.36 0.09
CA PHE A 92 1.82 -2.00 1.51
C PHE A 92 1.20 -0.61 1.69
N GLN A 93 -0.12 -0.57 1.88
CA GLN A 93 -0.91 0.66 1.89
C GLN A 93 -1.27 1.11 3.30
N TYR A 94 -0.71 2.24 3.72
CA TYR A 94 -0.93 2.82 5.06
C TYR A 94 -1.70 4.16 5.03
N LEU A 95 -2.02 4.70 3.87
CA LEU A 95 -2.86 5.89 3.73
C LEU A 95 -4.32 5.46 3.69
N HIS A 96 -5.03 5.54 4.81
CA HIS A 96 -6.39 5.03 4.94
C HIS A 96 -7.43 6.14 4.96
N HIS A 97 -7.16 7.23 5.69
CA HIS A 97 -8.14 8.24 6.04
C HIS A 97 -8.10 9.46 5.13
N ASN A 98 -9.16 10.26 5.18
CA ASN A 98 -9.23 11.54 4.51
C ASN A 98 -8.22 12.54 5.10
N ARG A 99 -8.12 13.73 4.50
CA ARG A 99 -7.15 14.76 4.89
C ARG A 99 -7.28 15.23 6.34
N ASN A 100 -8.45 15.09 6.92
CA ASN A 100 -8.71 15.47 8.32
C ASN A 100 -8.45 14.31 9.30
N GLY A 101 -8.07 13.13 8.82
CA GLY A 101 -7.85 11.93 9.63
C GLY A 101 -9.13 11.11 9.90
N GLY A 102 -10.28 11.51 9.35
CA GLY A 102 -11.52 10.74 9.44
C GLY A 102 -11.62 9.67 8.36
N ALA A 103 -12.38 8.60 8.63
CA ALA A 103 -12.64 7.56 7.64
C ALA A 103 -13.43 8.12 6.44
N TYR A 104 -13.23 7.51 5.28
CA TYR A 104 -14.13 7.67 4.13
C TYR A 104 -15.43 6.90 4.37
N GLN A 105 -16.44 7.11 3.52
CA GLN A 105 -17.68 6.33 3.57
C GLN A 105 -17.39 4.82 3.41
N ASN A 106 -16.51 4.45 2.49
CA ASN A 106 -15.90 3.12 2.46
C ASN A 106 -14.54 3.19 3.18
N PRO A 107 -14.35 2.47 4.31
CA PRO A 107 -13.11 2.56 5.07
C PRO A 107 -11.87 2.09 4.29
N ALA A 108 -12.05 1.27 3.24
CA ALA A 108 -10.98 0.79 2.37
C ALA A 108 -10.72 1.68 1.15
N GLU A 109 -11.39 2.83 1.03
CA GLU A 109 -11.41 3.69 -0.17
C GLU A 109 -10.04 3.86 -0.81
N MET A 110 -9.03 4.24 -0.03
CA MET A 110 -7.68 4.48 -0.56
C MET A 110 -7.02 3.21 -1.10
N THR A 111 -7.18 2.07 -0.42
CA THR A 111 -6.60 0.79 -0.88
C THR A 111 -7.35 0.27 -2.11
N LEU A 112 -8.67 0.50 -2.19
CA LEU A 112 -9.48 0.16 -3.35
C LEU A 112 -9.03 0.92 -4.60
N GLN A 113 -8.56 2.16 -4.47
CA GLN A 113 -8.01 2.89 -5.62
C GLN A 113 -6.76 2.20 -6.19
N CYS A 114 -5.91 1.62 -5.33
CA CYS A 114 -4.78 0.81 -5.80
C CYS A 114 -5.25 -0.50 -6.47
N LEU A 115 -6.26 -1.17 -5.89
CA LEU A 115 -6.85 -2.37 -6.48
C LEU A 115 -7.44 -2.08 -7.87
N HIS A 116 -8.27 -1.06 -8.00
CA HIS A 116 -8.87 -0.65 -9.28
C HIS A 116 -7.80 -0.25 -10.32
N ALA A 117 -6.71 0.38 -9.87
CA ALA A 117 -5.58 0.70 -10.73
C ALA A 117 -4.89 -0.56 -11.25
N ALA A 118 -4.68 -1.57 -10.40
CA ALA A 118 -4.11 -2.85 -10.79
C ALA A 118 -5.01 -3.61 -11.77
N GLU A 119 -6.32 -3.61 -11.53
CA GLU A 119 -7.32 -4.18 -12.45
C GLU A 119 -7.29 -3.50 -13.82
N ALA A 120 -7.28 -2.16 -13.83
CA ALA A 120 -7.29 -1.38 -15.06
C ALA A 120 -6.07 -1.67 -15.96
N VAL A 121 -4.92 -2.00 -15.39
CA VAL A 121 -3.71 -2.34 -16.15
C VAL A 121 -3.48 -3.85 -16.31
N GLY A 122 -4.27 -4.69 -15.63
CA GLY A 122 -4.15 -6.15 -15.71
C GLY A 122 -3.02 -6.75 -14.85
N LEU A 123 -2.60 -6.07 -13.77
CA LEU A 123 -1.61 -6.56 -12.81
C LEU A 123 -2.28 -7.35 -11.69
N GLY A 124 -1.72 -8.51 -11.30
CA GLY A 124 -2.17 -9.21 -10.09
C GLY A 124 -1.91 -8.37 -8.84
N PHE A 125 -2.83 -8.39 -7.89
CA PHE A 125 -2.80 -7.48 -6.74
C PHE A 125 -2.97 -8.22 -5.41
N THR A 126 -2.07 -7.96 -4.46
CA THR A 126 -2.25 -8.34 -3.06
C THR A 126 -2.37 -7.07 -2.22
N ALA A 127 -3.56 -6.81 -1.71
CA ALA A 127 -3.81 -5.72 -0.78
C ALA A 127 -3.19 -6.05 0.57
N LEU A 128 -2.30 -5.19 1.05
CA LEU A 128 -1.68 -5.27 2.37
C LEU A 128 -2.00 -3.98 3.14
N PRO A 129 -3.27 -3.80 3.60
CA PRO A 129 -3.59 -2.68 4.47
C PRO A 129 -2.72 -2.72 5.71
N VAL A 130 -2.22 -1.56 6.12
CA VAL A 130 -1.22 -1.47 7.17
C VAL A 130 -1.85 -1.08 8.49
N LEU A 131 -1.66 -1.93 9.50
CA LEU A 131 -1.98 -1.58 10.87
C LEU A 131 -0.95 -0.59 11.41
N TYR A 132 -1.39 0.62 11.73
CA TYR A 132 -0.58 1.69 12.28
C TYR A 132 -1.34 2.35 13.44
N ARG A 133 -0.84 2.27 14.67
CA ARG A 133 -1.52 2.79 15.85
C ARG A 133 -0.75 3.90 16.56
N PHE A 134 0.57 3.74 16.72
CA PHE A 134 1.39 4.62 17.54
C PHE A 134 2.36 5.45 16.70
N GLY A 135 2.65 6.66 17.13
CA GLY A 135 3.59 7.57 16.47
C GLY A 135 5.05 7.18 16.61
N GLY A 136 5.37 6.34 17.61
CA GLY A 136 6.73 5.94 17.95
C GLY A 136 6.77 4.81 18.98
N PHE A 137 7.98 4.38 19.34
CA PHE A 137 8.19 3.39 20.39
C PHE A 137 7.56 3.81 21.72
N GLY A 138 7.13 2.82 22.51
CA GLY A 138 6.50 3.03 23.81
C GLY A 138 5.10 3.62 23.71
N SER A 139 4.36 3.29 22.62
CA SER A 139 3.00 3.75 22.39
C SER A 139 2.89 5.28 22.33
N ALA A 140 3.92 5.94 21.81
CA ALA A 140 3.95 7.39 21.69
C ALA A 140 2.79 7.90 20.83
N ASP A 141 2.28 9.09 21.16
CA ASP A 141 1.23 9.75 20.41
C ASP A 141 1.65 9.99 18.96
N SER A 142 0.67 9.90 18.06
CA SER A 142 0.89 10.20 16.65
C SER A 142 1.05 11.71 16.43
N ILE A 143 1.89 12.07 15.48
CA ILE A 143 2.02 13.46 15.03
C ILE A 143 1.02 13.76 13.92
N GLU A 144 0.78 15.04 13.65
CA GLU A 144 -0.19 15.52 12.64
C GLU A 144 -0.01 14.83 11.27
N GLY A 145 1.23 14.64 10.81
CA GLY A 145 1.50 13.97 9.53
C GLY A 145 1.13 12.48 9.48
N GLN A 146 0.78 11.87 10.62
CA GLN A 146 0.42 10.46 10.73
C GLN A 146 -1.10 10.23 10.86
N LYS A 147 -1.90 11.28 11.05
CA LYS A 147 -3.34 11.19 11.32
C LYS A 147 -4.11 10.35 10.29
N ARG A 148 -3.64 10.32 9.04
CA ARG A 148 -4.26 9.57 7.95
C ARG A 148 -3.96 8.07 7.98
N PHE A 149 -3.07 7.61 8.86
CA PHE A 149 -2.61 6.21 8.95
C PHE A 149 -3.21 5.48 10.16
N ILE A 150 -3.55 6.24 11.21
CA ILE A 150 -3.86 5.70 12.53
C ILE A 150 -5.21 4.99 12.53
N ASN A 151 -5.18 3.73 12.94
CA ASN A 151 -6.38 2.93 13.19
C ASN A 151 -6.32 2.29 14.58
N ASP A 152 -7.48 2.10 15.19
CA ASP A 152 -7.69 1.12 16.24
C ASP A 152 -8.01 -0.26 15.63
N VAL A 153 -8.28 -1.25 16.48
CA VAL A 153 -8.59 -2.62 16.05
C VAL A 153 -9.84 -2.64 15.16
N ASP A 154 -10.90 -2.00 15.61
CA ASP A 154 -12.20 -2.03 14.91
C ASP A 154 -12.11 -1.33 13.55
N GLY A 155 -11.53 -0.15 13.50
CA GLY A 155 -11.34 0.59 12.24
C GLY A 155 -10.48 -0.19 11.24
N PHE A 156 -9.43 -0.85 11.71
CA PHE A 156 -8.58 -1.68 10.86
C PHE A 156 -9.31 -2.93 10.35
N CYS A 157 -10.06 -3.63 11.22
CA CYS A 157 -10.87 -4.79 10.82
C CYS A 157 -11.91 -4.40 9.75
N HIS A 158 -12.58 -3.26 9.88
CA HIS A 158 -13.51 -2.78 8.86
C HIS A 158 -12.84 -2.53 7.50
N ILE A 159 -11.59 -2.04 7.48
CA ILE A 159 -10.82 -1.91 6.23
C ILE A 159 -10.59 -3.29 5.60
N VAL A 160 -10.16 -4.27 6.38
CA VAL A 160 -9.89 -5.62 5.89
C VAL A 160 -11.16 -6.29 5.37
N GLU A 161 -12.27 -6.21 6.10
CA GLU A 161 -13.58 -6.75 5.70
C GLU A 161 -14.09 -6.15 4.39
N ALA A 162 -13.96 -4.82 4.24
CA ALA A 162 -14.34 -4.13 3.01
C ALA A 162 -13.50 -4.61 1.83
N LEU A 163 -12.17 -4.74 2.00
CA LEU A 163 -11.27 -5.26 0.96
C LEU A 163 -11.59 -6.71 0.60
N GLN A 164 -11.83 -7.57 1.59
CA GLN A 164 -12.21 -8.97 1.35
C GLN A 164 -13.52 -9.08 0.57
N THR A 165 -14.45 -8.18 0.82
CA THR A 165 -15.74 -8.16 0.11
C THR A 165 -15.56 -7.78 -1.35
N GLU A 166 -14.80 -6.72 -1.64
CA GLU A 166 -14.54 -6.25 -3.00
C GLU A 166 -13.65 -7.23 -3.80
N SER A 167 -12.67 -7.86 -3.14
CA SER A 167 -11.74 -8.78 -3.80
C SER A 167 -12.38 -10.09 -4.29
N LYS A 168 -13.53 -10.47 -3.76
CA LYS A 168 -14.23 -11.72 -4.16
C LYS A 168 -14.58 -11.78 -5.64
N ALA A 169 -14.77 -10.64 -6.27
CA ALA A 169 -15.12 -10.55 -7.69
C ALA A 169 -13.92 -10.75 -8.63
N ASN A 170 -12.70 -10.62 -8.12
CA ASN A 170 -11.49 -10.67 -8.93
C ASN A 170 -10.52 -11.78 -8.47
N PRO A 171 -10.37 -12.87 -9.24
CA PRO A 171 -9.50 -13.99 -8.89
C PRO A 171 -8.01 -13.66 -8.88
N ASN A 172 -7.60 -12.50 -9.41
CA ASN A 172 -6.23 -12.03 -9.41
C ASN A 172 -5.92 -11.11 -8.22
N THR A 173 -6.84 -11.01 -7.26
CA THR A 173 -6.70 -10.18 -6.07
C THR A 173 -6.69 -11.05 -4.81
N CYS A 174 -5.74 -10.76 -3.91
CA CYS A 174 -5.67 -11.34 -2.57
C CYS A 174 -5.68 -10.21 -1.53
N VAL A 175 -6.12 -10.53 -0.32
CA VAL A 175 -6.07 -9.61 0.83
C VAL A 175 -5.29 -10.26 1.95
N GLY A 176 -4.29 -9.55 2.44
CA GLY A 176 -3.55 -9.89 3.66
C GLY A 176 -3.62 -8.75 4.66
N ILE A 177 -2.78 -8.78 5.68
CA ILE A 177 -2.57 -7.67 6.61
C ILE A 177 -1.07 -7.39 6.75
N ALA A 178 -0.73 -6.14 7.02
CA ALA A 178 0.64 -5.73 7.23
C ALA A 178 0.78 -4.91 8.52
N PRO A 179 1.30 -5.49 9.61
CA PRO A 179 1.73 -4.71 10.75
C PRO A 179 2.89 -3.81 10.34
N HIS A 180 2.79 -2.49 10.57
CA HIS A 180 3.80 -1.55 10.08
C HIS A 180 5.20 -1.85 10.66
N SER A 181 5.31 -1.85 11.96
CA SER A 181 6.55 -2.15 12.70
C SER A 181 6.30 -2.11 14.21
N LEU A 182 7.21 -2.67 15.00
CA LEU A 182 7.16 -2.60 16.47
C LEU A 182 7.21 -1.16 17.04
N ARG A 183 7.52 -0.18 16.23
CA ARG A 183 7.40 1.23 16.57
C ARG A 183 5.97 1.74 16.53
N ALA A 184 5.17 1.22 15.62
CA ALA A 184 3.83 1.72 15.32
C ALA A 184 2.72 0.82 15.88
N ILE A 185 3.06 -0.36 16.33
CA ILE A 185 2.16 -1.33 16.94
C ILE A 185 2.87 -2.01 18.13
N ASP A 186 2.09 -2.54 19.06
CA ASP A 186 2.58 -3.43 20.12
C ASP A 186 2.00 -4.84 19.94
N GLN A 187 2.51 -5.77 20.73
CA GLN A 187 2.10 -7.17 20.66
C GLN A 187 0.61 -7.36 21.03
N PRO A 188 0.07 -6.76 22.11
CA PRO A 188 -1.35 -6.92 22.45
C PRO A 188 -2.28 -6.44 21.34
N LEU A 189 -1.96 -5.34 20.67
CA LEU A 189 -2.73 -4.82 19.54
C LEU A 189 -2.72 -5.80 18.36
N LEU A 190 -1.55 -6.34 18.04
CA LEU A 190 -1.41 -7.33 16.97
C LEU A 190 -2.22 -8.59 17.25
N GLU A 191 -2.13 -9.12 18.47
CA GLU A 191 -2.91 -10.28 18.90
C GLU A 191 -4.42 -10.02 18.79
N SER A 192 -4.90 -8.85 19.25
CA SER A 192 -6.30 -8.47 19.13
C SER A 192 -6.80 -8.43 17.68
N VAL A 193 -5.99 -7.90 16.77
CA VAL A 193 -6.34 -7.84 15.34
C VAL A 193 -6.38 -9.24 14.73
N ILE A 194 -5.39 -10.08 15.01
CA ILE A 194 -5.34 -11.47 14.51
C ILE A 194 -6.55 -12.27 15.00
N ASP A 195 -6.91 -12.13 16.25
CA ASP A 195 -8.07 -12.82 16.83
C ASP A 195 -9.39 -12.32 16.23
N SER A 196 -9.51 -11.01 15.98
CA SER A 196 -10.72 -10.41 15.40
C SER A 196 -10.93 -10.78 13.93
N ILE A 197 -9.88 -10.80 13.14
CA ILE A 197 -9.96 -11.15 11.70
C ILE A 197 -10.17 -12.66 11.52
N GLY A 198 -9.71 -13.47 12.49
CA GLY A 198 -9.73 -14.92 12.43
C GLY A 198 -8.61 -15.51 11.58
N LYS A 199 -7.98 -16.56 12.08
CA LYS A 199 -6.83 -17.20 11.41
C LYS A 199 -7.16 -17.82 10.06
N GLU A 200 -8.42 -18.24 9.87
CA GLU A 200 -8.89 -18.84 8.62
C GLU A 200 -9.07 -17.83 7.48
N SER A 201 -9.37 -16.58 7.84
CA SER A 201 -9.61 -15.49 6.87
C SER A 201 -8.33 -14.94 6.23
N LEU A 202 -7.17 -15.19 6.84
CA LEU A 202 -5.87 -14.72 6.34
C LEU A 202 -5.12 -15.78 5.52
N ALA A 203 -5.63 -17.02 5.49
CA ALA A 203 -5.00 -18.17 4.83
C ALA A 203 -5.60 -18.51 3.47
N ALA A 204 -6.64 -17.81 3.04
CA ALA A 204 -7.30 -18.00 1.76
C ALA A 204 -6.74 -17.04 0.71
#